data_13820c186106096be867557a8dca9487
#
_entry.id   13820c186106096be867557a8dca9487
#
_cell.length_a   1.000
_cell.length_b   1.000
_cell.length_c   1.000
_cell.angle_alpha   90.00
_cell.angle_beta   90.00
_cell.angle_gamma   90.00
#
_symmetry.space_group_name_H-M   'P 1'
#
loop_
_entity.id
_entity.type
_entity.pdbx_description
1 polymer ?
#
loop_
_entity_poly.entity_id
_entity_poly.type
_entity_poly.pdbx_seq_one_letter_code
_entity_poly.pdbx_strand_id
1 'polypeptide(L)'
;VAAPEMDLLELSIREDGFTQPLVCYHDKEQDKYILIDGFHRYIVAKDRLELPSVPVTVIDKPFENRIASTIRHNRARGTHGIEKMGNIVQQLVANDWSDERIAKELGMDREEVFRFKQRSGLKSAFSNHEFSKSWIEFEKRYYKGKKET
;
A
#
# COMPACT_ATOMS: atom_id res chain seq x y z
N VAL A 1 -0.23 3.36 -12.24
CA VAL A 1 -1.02 4.11 -13.23
C VAL A 1 -0.28 4.02 -14.55
N ALA A 2 -0.99 3.70 -15.64
CA ALA A 2 -0.42 3.61 -16.97
C ALA A 2 -0.07 5.01 -17.54
N ALA A 3 0.83 5.06 -18.53
CA ALA A 3 1.27 6.32 -19.12
C ALA A 3 0.10 7.17 -19.65
N PRO A 4 -0.90 6.62 -20.39
CA PRO A 4 -2.05 7.39 -20.85
C PRO A 4 -2.89 8.00 -19.72
N GLU A 5 -2.99 7.32 -18.58
CA GLU A 5 -3.72 7.83 -17.40
C GLU A 5 -2.96 8.99 -16.73
N MET A 6 -1.64 8.94 -16.75
CA MET A 6 -0.81 10.06 -16.26
C MET A 6 -0.93 11.30 -17.15
N ASP A 7 -1.02 11.09 -18.46
CA ASP A 7 -1.20 12.18 -19.43
C ASP A 7 -2.58 12.85 -19.29
N LEU A 8 -3.63 12.05 -19.07
CA LEU A 8 -4.97 12.57 -18.76
C LEU A 8 -5.00 13.33 -17.43
N LEU A 9 -4.28 12.84 -16.42
CA LEU A 9 -4.19 13.53 -15.14
C LEU A 9 -3.44 14.86 -15.26
N GLU A 10 -2.37 14.90 -16.06
CA GLU A 10 -1.66 16.13 -16.37
C GLU A 10 -2.56 17.14 -17.08
N LEU A 11 -3.28 16.71 -18.11
CA LEU A 11 -4.22 17.55 -18.83
C LEU A 11 -5.29 18.10 -17.87
N SER A 12 -5.89 17.26 -17.04
CA SER A 12 -6.89 17.69 -16.06
C SER A 12 -6.35 18.75 -15.10
N ILE A 13 -5.14 18.55 -14.56
CA ILE A 13 -4.52 19.53 -13.66
C ILE A 13 -4.20 20.84 -14.38
N ARG A 14 -3.80 20.77 -15.66
CA ARG A 14 -3.49 21.94 -16.48
C ARG A 14 -4.73 22.77 -16.81
N GLU A 15 -5.83 22.10 -17.15
CA GLU A 15 -7.08 22.76 -17.58
C GLU A 15 -7.94 23.21 -16.40
N ASP A 16 -8.10 22.33 -15.39
CA ASP A 16 -9.04 22.52 -14.29
C ASP A 16 -8.36 22.92 -12.97
N GLY A 17 -7.04 22.83 -12.90
CA GLY A 17 -6.29 22.96 -11.66
C GLY A 17 -6.44 21.72 -10.74
N PHE A 18 -6.09 21.91 -9.49
CA PHE A 18 -6.28 20.86 -8.47
C PHE A 18 -7.72 20.85 -7.97
N THR A 19 -8.57 20.02 -8.56
CA THR A 19 -9.96 19.80 -8.10
C THR A 19 -10.03 19.05 -6.78
N GLN A 20 -8.98 18.30 -6.44
CA GLN A 20 -8.84 17.60 -5.17
C GLN A 20 -7.44 17.86 -4.61
N PRO A 21 -7.31 18.39 -3.39
CA PRO A 21 -6.03 18.60 -2.75
C PRO A 21 -5.32 17.28 -2.46
N LEU A 22 -4.01 17.33 -2.28
CA LEU A 22 -3.25 16.22 -1.72
C LEU A 22 -3.61 16.05 -0.26
N VAL A 23 -3.56 14.83 0.25
CA VAL A 23 -3.79 14.56 1.67
C VAL A 23 -2.45 14.27 2.32
N CYS A 24 -2.09 15.07 3.31
CA CYS A 24 -0.81 15.00 3.99
C CYS A 24 -0.97 14.93 5.50
N TYR A 25 0.05 14.43 6.16
CA TYR A 25 0.29 14.61 7.59
C TYR A 25 1.45 15.59 7.76
N HIS A 26 1.34 16.51 8.71
CA HIS A 26 2.45 17.39 9.06
C HIS A 26 3.26 16.76 10.20
N ASP A 27 4.48 16.37 9.92
CA ASP A 27 5.46 15.95 10.91
C ASP A 27 6.09 17.20 11.52
N LYS A 28 5.65 17.55 12.73
CA LYS A 28 6.08 18.76 13.44
C LYS A 28 7.54 18.70 13.90
N GLU A 29 8.09 17.48 14.09
CA GLU A 29 9.48 17.31 14.55
C GLU A 29 10.46 17.59 13.42
N GLN A 30 10.13 17.16 12.20
CA GLN A 30 10.97 17.36 11.02
C GLN A 30 10.52 18.55 10.15
N ASP A 31 9.42 19.20 10.53
CA ASP A 31 8.74 20.24 9.74
C ASP A 31 8.52 19.81 8.28
N LYS A 32 7.98 18.61 8.10
CA LYS A 32 7.75 18.02 6.78
C LYS A 32 6.31 17.54 6.60
N TYR A 33 5.81 17.69 5.38
CA TYR A 33 4.52 17.10 4.99
C TYR A 33 4.73 15.72 4.40
N ILE A 34 4.13 14.72 5.04
CA ILE A 34 4.18 13.33 4.60
C ILE A 34 2.92 13.04 3.81
N LEU A 35 3.07 12.64 2.56
CA LEU A 35 1.96 12.37 1.66
C LEU A 35 1.23 11.09 2.06
N ILE A 36 -0.08 11.19 2.24
CA ILE A 36 -1.00 10.07 2.53
C ILE A 36 -1.77 9.66 1.27
N ASP A 37 -2.28 10.63 0.52
CA ASP A 37 -3.01 10.38 -0.73
C ASP A 37 -2.70 11.47 -1.77
N GLY A 38 -2.77 11.05 -3.06
CA GLY A 38 -2.53 11.94 -4.19
C GLY A 38 -1.14 11.82 -4.80
N PHE A 39 -0.44 10.70 -4.62
CA PHE A 39 0.92 10.49 -5.11
C PHE A 39 1.08 10.80 -6.61
N HIS A 40 0.17 10.34 -7.47
CA HIS A 40 0.25 10.60 -8.91
C HIS A 40 0.05 12.09 -9.23
N ARG A 41 -0.87 12.78 -8.53
CA ARG A 41 -1.06 14.23 -8.64
C ARG A 41 0.20 14.99 -8.21
N TYR A 42 0.85 14.53 -7.16
CA TYR A 42 2.12 15.10 -6.71
C TYR A 42 3.23 14.95 -7.75
N ILE A 43 3.38 13.74 -8.33
CA ILE A 43 4.37 13.48 -9.38
C ILE A 43 4.11 14.37 -10.61
N VAL A 44 2.86 14.45 -11.07
CA VAL A 44 2.50 15.32 -12.20
C VAL A 44 2.82 16.78 -11.89
N ALA A 45 2.43 17.27 -10.72
CA ALA A 45 2.67 18.65 -10.32
C ALA A 45 4.15 19.00 -10.24
N LYS A 46 4.95 18.10 -9.64
CA LYS A 46 6.37 18.30 -9.40
C LYS A 46 7.22 18.10 -10.66
N ASP A 47 7.06 16.94 -11.30
CA ASP A 47 8.01 16.45 -12.30
C ASP A 47 7.59 16.80 -13.75
N ARG A 48 6.30 17.06 -14.00
CA ARG A 48 5.80 17.38 -15.33
C ARG A 48 5.38 18.85 -15.50
N LEU A 49 4.71 19.39 -14.48
CA LEU A 49 4.22 20.77 -14.52
C LEU A 49 5.12 21.78 -13.78
N GLU A 50 6.07 21.27 -13.01
CA GLU A 50 7.03 22.08 -12.22
C GLU A 50 6.34 23.18 -11.38
N LEU A 51 5.18 22.83 -10.79
CA LEU A 51 4.40 23.78 -10.02
C LEU A 51 5.13 24.19 -8.73
N PRO A 52 5.17 25.48 -8.39
CA PRO A 52 5.87 25.97 -7.21
C PRO A 52 5.21 25.55 -5.89
N SER A 53 3.92 25.23 -5.93
CA SER A 53 3.14 24.80 -4.78
C SER A 53 1.93 23.97 -5.19
N VAL A 54 1.41 23.17 -4.28
CA VAL A 54 0.21 22.34 -4.47
C VAL A 54 -0.71 22.49 -3.27
N PRO A 55 -2.05 22.42 -3.47
CA PRO A 55 -2.98 22.45 -2.37
C PRO A 55 -2.91 21.15 -1.57
N VAL A 56 -2.89 21.26 -0.25
CA VAL A 56 -2.86 20.13 0.68
C VAL A 56 -3.96 20.22 1.71
N THR A 57 -4.53 19.08 2.07
CA THR A 57 -5.36 18.90 3.26
C THR A 57 -4.52 18.18 4.30
N VAL A 58 -4.34 18.78 5.47
CA VAL A 58 -3.55 18.19 6.55
C VAL A 58 -4.45 17.37 7.47
N ILE A 59 -4.08 16.11 7.67
CA ILE A 59 -4.73 15.22 8.64
C ILE A 59 -3.82 15.14 9.87
N ASP A 60 -4.33 15.58 11.02
CA ASP A 60 -3.61 15.43 12.30
C ASP A 60 -4.04 14.12 12.96
N LYS A 61 -3.26 13.07 12.75
CA LYS A 61 -3.50 11.73 13.30
C LYS A 61 -2.20 11.09 13.74
N PRO A 62 -2.22 10.24 14.81
CA PRO A 62 -1.07 9.45 15.22
C PRO A 62 -0.53 8.59 14.07
N PHE A 63 0.78 8.31 14.10
CA PHE A 63 1.48 7.56 13.06
C PHE A 63 0.78 6.24 12.70
N GLU A 64 0.33 5.48 13.71
CA GLU A 64 -0.38 4.21 13.55
C GLU A 64 -1.64 4.31 12.68
N ASN A 65 -2.35 5.45 12.77
CA ASN A 65 -3.57 5.68 12.02
C ASN A 65 -3.33 6.19 10.59
N ARG A 66 -2.09 6.57 10.24
CA ARG A 66 -1.74 7.08 8.90
C ARG A 66 -1.80 5.99 7.86
N ILE A 67 -1.26 4.80 8.17
CA ILE A 67 -1.31 3.62 7.28
C ILE A 67 -2.77 3.28 6.98
N ALA A 68 -3.61 3.21 8.01
CA ALA A 68 -5.04 2.95 7.86
C ALA A 68 -5.76 4.06 7.03
N SER A 69 -5.40 5.33 7.22
CA SER A 69 -5.94 6.43 6.42
C SER A 69 -5.56 6.32 4.95
N THR A 70 -4.30 6.05 4.64
CA THR A 70 -3.84 5.83 3.26
C THR A 70 -4.64 4.72 2.59
N ILE A 71 -4.87 3.62 3.30
CA ILE A 71 -5.59 2.47 2.76
C ILE A 71 -7.06 2.80 2.55
N ARG A 72 -7.74 3.45 3.52
CA ARG A 72 -9.13 3.86 3.35
C ARG A 72 -9.32 4.76 2.15
N HIS A 73 -8.48 5.78 1.99
CA HIS A 73 -8.53 6.68 0.84
C HIS A 73 -8.34 5.94 -0.48
N ASN A 74 -7.40 5.02 -0.51
CA ASN A 74 -7.12 4.24 -1.70
C ASN A 74 -8.20 3.18 -1.95
N ARG A 75 -8.66 2.45 -0.92
CA ARG A 75 -9.67 1.39 -1.05
C ARG A 75 -11.04 1.92 -1.45
N ALA A 76 -11.40 3.10 -1.02
CA ALA A 76 -12.65 3.75 -1.44
C ALA A 76 -12.69 4.09 -2.94
N ARG A 77 -11.55 4.08 -3.61
CA ARG A 77 -11.41 4.42 -5.04
C ARG A 77 -11.17 3.23 -5.97
N GLY A 78 -10.97 2.02 -5.46
CA GLY A 78 -10.72 0.85 -6.30
C GLY A 78 -10.10 -0.34 -5.59
N THR A 79 -9.81 -1.38 -6.36
CA THR A 79 -9.25 -2.65 -5.85
C THR A 79 -7.73 -2.56 -5.62
N HIS A 80 -7.28 -3.06 -4.48
CA HIS A 80 -5.85 -3.21 -4.18
C HIS A 80 -5.39 -4.63 -4.44
N GLY A 81 -4.13 -4.76 -4.87
CA GLY A 81 -3.49 -6.06 -4.99
C GLY A 81 -3.45 -6.79 -3.63
N ILE A 82 -3.86 -8.05 -3.64
CA ILE A 82 -3.99 -8.92 -2.46
C ILE A 82 -2.69 -8.97 -1.64
N GLU A 83 -1.51 -8.95 -2.30
CA GLU A 83 -0.22 -9.00 -1.62
C GLU A 83 0.08 -7.73 -0.81
N LYS A 84 -0.19 -6.55 -1.38
CA LYS A 84 0.01 -5.28 -0.68
C LYS A 84 -0.90 -5.20 0.55
N MET A 85 -2.14 -5.66 0.43
CA MET A 85 -3.08 -5.68 1.53
C MET A 85 -2.65 -6.65 2.65
N GLY A 86 -2.12 -7.81 2.29
CA GLY A 86 -1.55 -8.75 3.26
C GLY A 86 -0.41 -8.15 4.09
N ASN A 87 0.53 -7.45 3.44
CA ASN A 87 1.63 -6.78 4.14
C ASN A 87 1.14 -5.69 5.10
N ILE A 88 0.10 -4.97 4.72
CA ILE A 88 -0.51 -3.94 5.54
C ILE A 88 -1.18 -4.53 6.79
N VAL A 89 -1.97 -5.58 6.61
CA VAL A 89 -2.59 -6.30 7.74
C VAL A 89 -1.52 -6.79 8.71
N GLN A 90 -0.40 -7.33 8.20
CA GLN A 90 0.72 -7.74 9.04
C GLN A 90 1.33 -6.60 9.86
N GLN A 91 1.55 -5.43 9.23
CA GLN A 91 2.08 -4.27 9.94
C GLN A 91 1.14 -3.80 11.05
N LEU A 92 -0.17 -3.82 10.81
CA LEU A 92 -1.16 -3.44 11.82
C LEU A 92 -1.21 -4.46 12.97
N VAL A 93 -1.11 -5.75 12.65
CA VAL A 93 -0.99 -6.81 13.68
C VAL A 93 0.29 -6.65 14.50
N ALA A 94 1.42 -6.33 13.86
CA ALA A 94 2.69 -6.06 14.53
C ALA A 94 2.65 -4.81 15.44
N ASN A 95 1.73 -3.88 15.16
CA ASN A 95 1.44 -2.72 16.00
C ASN A 95 0.30 -2.98 17.02
N ASP A 96 0.05 -4.24 17.36
CA ASP A 96 -0.93 -4.68 18.36
C ASP A 96 -2.38 -4.27 18.09
N TRP A 97 -2.76 -4.09 16.82
CA TRP A 97 -4.14 -3.83 16.44
C TRP A 97 -4.98 -5.11 16.51
N SER A 98 -6.15 -5.03 17.13
CA SER A 98 -7.10 -6.13 17.14
C SER A 98 -7.72 -6.36 15.76
N ASP A 99 -8.17 -7.58 15.49
CA ASP A 99 -8.80 -7.96 14.22
C ASP A 99 -10.06 -7.11 13.96
N GLU A 100 -10.83 -6.78 15.02
CA GLU A 100 -11.99 -5.90 14.94
C GLU A 100 -11.60 -4.49 14.50
N ARG A 101 -10.51 -3.95 15.07
CA ARG A 101 -10.01 -2.63 14.72
C ARG A 101 -9.53 -2.60 13.27
N ILE A 102 -8.76 -3.62 12.85
CA ILE A 102 -8.29 -3.75 11.47
C ILE A 102 -9.46 -3.83 10.50
N ALA A 103 -10.44 -4.70 10.78
CA ALA A 103 -11.64 -4.86 9.97
C ALA A 103 -12.39 -3.54 9.80
N LYS A 104 -12.67 -2.84 10.90
CA LYS A 104 -13.36 -1.56 10.91
C LYS A 104 -12.60 -0.46 10.15
N GLU A 105 -11.32 -0.33 10.42
CA GLU A 105 -10.49 0.75 9.88
C GLU A 105 -10.16 0.56 8.39
N LEU A 106 -10.07 -0.69 7.92
CA LEU A 106 -9.79 -1.01 6.51
C LEU A 106 -11.05 -1.31 5.69
N GLY A 107 -12.25 -1.30 6.30
CA GLY A 107 -13.48 -1.67 5.62
C GLY A 107 -13.48 -3.13 5.14
N MET A 108 -12.94 -4.04 5.95
CA MET A 108 -12.91 -5.49 5.75
C MET A 108 -13.88 -6.18 6.71
N ASP A 109 -14.33 -7.39 6.38
CA ASP A 109 -14.88 -8.26 7.40
C ASP A 109 -13.78 -8.99 8.19
N ARG A 110 -14.14 -9.53 9.36
CA ARG A 110 -13.18 -10.21 10.25
C ARG A 110 -12.57 -11.46 9.61
N GLU A 111 -13.34 -12.15 8.79
CA GLU A 111 -12.88 -13.34 8.08
C GLU A 111 -11.82 -12.98 7.02
N GLU A 112 -12.00 -11.86 6.33
CA GLU A 112 -11.02 -11.33 5.38
C GLU A 112 -9.70 -11.00 6.09
N VAL A 113 -9.75 -10.32 7.25
CA VAL A 113 -8.56 -10.05 8.08
C VAL A 113 -7.86 -11.36 8.48
N PHE A 114 -8.63 -12.36 8.92
CA PHE A 114 -8.08 -13.66 9.30
C PHE A 114 -7.39 -14.38 8.13
N ARG A 115 -7.98 -14.37 6.94
CA ARG A 115 -7.37 -14.92 5.73
C ARG A 115 -6.04 -14.24 5.37
N PHE A 116 -5.96 -12.92 5.50
CA PHE A 116 -4.71 -12.19 5.28
C PHE A 116 -3.65 -12.57 6.31
N LYS A 117 -3.99 -12.72 7.58
CA LYS A 117 -3.08 -13.18 8.63
C LYS A 117 -2.56 -14.59 8.35
N GLN A 118 -3.43 -15.54 8.00
CA GLN A 118 -3.03 -16.89 7.67
C GLN A 118 -2.09 -16.95 6.46
N ARG A 119 -2.43 -16.24 5.39
CA ARG A 119 -1.61 -16.22 4.16
C ARG A 119 -0.23 -15.65 4.42
N SER A 120 -0.15 -14.64 5.25
CA SER A 120 1.10 -14.00 5.64
C SER A 120 1.91 -14.87 6.59
N GLY A 121 1.26 -15.52 7.57
CA GLY A 121 1.87 -16.49 8.48
C GLY A 121 2.45 -17.69 7.73
N LEU A 122 1.74 -18.22 6.74
CA LEU A 122 2.25 -19.27 5.86
C LEU A 122 3.48 -18.79 5.08
N LYS A 123 3.45 -17.60 4.47
CA LYS A 123 4.60 -17.05 3.75
C LYS A 123 5.83 -16.89 4.67
N SER A 124 5.67 -16.37 5.89
CA SER A 124 6.78 -16.24 6.84
C SER A 124 7.26 -17.58 7.37
N ALA A 125 6.36 -18.53 7.63
CA ALA A 125 6.70 -19.89 8.03
C ALA A 125 7.48 -20.62 6.92
N PHE A 126 7.13 -20.40 5.66
CA PHE A 126 7.86 -21.00 4.54
C PHE A 126 9.12 -20.24 4.12
N SER A 127 9.24 -18.94 4.43
CA SER A 127 10.45 -18.17 4.16
C SER A 127 11.56 -18.38 5.20
N ASN A 128 11.19 -18.72 6.45
CA ASN A 128 12.12 -18.90 7.56
C ASN A 128 12.43 -20.37 7.90
N HIS A 129 11.76 -21.32 7.25
CA HIS A 129 12.14 -22.72 7.36
C HIS A 129 13.15 -23.09 6.27
N GLU A 130 14.29 -23.59 6.67
CA GLU A 130 14.98 -24.60 5.86
C GLU A 130 13.93 -25.61 5.43
N PHE A 131 13.60 -25.63 4.13
CA PHE A 131 12.67 -26.59 3.57
C PHE A 131 13.00 -27.98 4.13
N SER A 132 12.00 -28.69 4.65
CA SER A 132 12.20 -30.04 5.14
C SER A 132 12.99 -30.82 4.11
N LYS A 133 13.88 -31.71 4.55
CA LYS A 133 14.70 -32.54 3.64
C LYS A 133 13.85 -33.19 2.53
N SER A 134 12.60 -33.54 2.82
CA SER A 134 11.64 -34.07 1.86
C SER A 134 11.23 -33.07 0.76
N TRP A 135 11.13 -31.76 1.03
CA TRP A 135 10.84 -30.77 0.01
C TRP A 135 12.03 -30.52 -0.90
N ILE A 136 13.23 -30.48 -0.34
CA ILE A 136 14.49 -30.34 -1.10
C ILE A 136 14.68 -31.55 -2.00
N GLU A 137 14.35 -32.77 -1.54
CA GLU A 137 14.39 -33.97 -2.37
C GLU A 137 13.31 -33.98 -3.45
N PHE A 138 12.10 -33.49 -3.15
CA PHE A 138 11.01 -33.33 -4.12
C PHE A 138 11.42 -32.33 -5.20
N GLU A 139 11.94 -31.19 -4.84
CA GLU A 139 12.40 -30.16 -5.77
C GLU A 139 13.55 -30.68 -6.67
N LYS A 140 14.50 -31.40 -6.09
CA LYS A 140 15.57 -32.09 -6.85
C LYS A 140 15.04 -33.12 -7.83
N ARG A 141 13.96 -33.86 -7.50
CA ARG A 141 13.39 -34.90 -8.38
C ARG A 141 12.55 -34.34 -9.52
N TYR A 142 11.76 -33.30 -9.27
CA TYR A 142 10.74 -32.83 -10.22
C TYR A 142 11.11 -31.54 -10.96
N TYR A 143 12.07 -30.75 -10.47
CA TYR A 143 12.47 -29.50 -11.10
C TYR A 143 13.88 -29.50 -11.70
N LYS A 144 14.64 -30.61 -11.65
CA LYS A 144 15.96 -30.73 -12.28
C LYS A 144 15.93 -30.74 -13.82
N GLY A 145 14.77 -30.55 -14.47
CA GLY A 145 14.59 -30.62 -15.92
C GLY A 145 14.27 -29.31 -16.63
N LYS A 146 14.32 -28.13 -15.98
CA LYS A 146 13.94 -26.85 -16.61
C LYS A 146 14.97 -25.72 -16.43
N LYS A 147 16.26 -26.05 -16.45
CA LYS A 147 17.31 -25.03 -16.69
C LYS A 147 18.26 -25.62 -17.72
N GLU A 148 17.91 -25.47 -18.97
CA GLU A 148 18.78 -25.44 -20.13
C GLU A 148 17.89 -25.44 -21.38
N THR A 149 17.49 -24.25 -21.81
CA THR A 149 17.37 -23.79 -23.22
C THR A 149 17.14 -22.30 -23.22
#